data_195252964301cc2ca49fca0956b41c52
#
_entry.id   195252964301cc2ca49fca0956b41c52
#
_cell.length_a   1.000
_cell.length_b   1.000
_cell.length_c   1.000
_cell.angle_alpha   90.00
_cell.angle_beta   90.00
_cell.angle_gamma   90.00
#
_symmetry.space_group_name_H-M   'P 1'
#
loop_
_entity.id
_entity.type
_entity.pdbx_description
1 polymer ?
#
loop_
_entity_poly.entity_id
_entity_poly.type
_entity_poly.pdbx_seq_one_letter_code
_entity_poly.pdbx_strand_id
1 'polypeptide(L)'
;MKNRTPLLASLPLSALLLSGCAAAAGAAGQVTGPSSDAVSSTPTASEAHAAQHGGHHGGTSSPGPSPEGPSEAAKMVCGDQPKDRLTSILDLEQDPHTVDSWADSTFTCIYHLDEGALEISVKEAPDEAKALTYFDAMQALAKDAAPIEGLANLGFPAYETADGSAVFQKDSFVLQVDASDLPATIGPDAITRNALAYQLSTTILACWVEHP
;
A
#
# COMPACT_ATOMS: atom_id res chain seq x y z
N MET A 1 13.64 32.04 51.19
CA MET A 1 14.79 31.23 50.80
C MET A 1 14.45 29.79 51.12
N LYS A 2 14.08 28.96 50.16
CA LYS A 2 13.84 27.52 50.31
C LYS A 2 14.60 26.81 49.21
N ASN A 3 15.69 26.17 49.57
CA ASN A 3 16.53 25.35 48.72
C ASN A 3 15.76 24.08 48.34
N ARG A 4 15.59 23.82 47.03
CA ARG A 4 15.12 22.54 46.53
C ARG A 4 16.30 21.81 45.89
N THR A 5 16.68 20.74 46.50
CA THR A 5 17.71 19.79 46.07
C THR A 5 17.15 18.96 44.90
N PRO A 6 17.85 18.77 43.77
CA PRO A 6 17.42 17.84 42.73
C PRO A 6 17.80 16.41 43.09
N LEU A 7 16.81 15.53 43.09
CA LEU A 7 17.00 14.07 43.17
C LEU A 7 17.44 13.56 41.77
N LEU A 8 18.66 13.06 41.70
CA LEU A 8 19.19 12.31 40.57
C LEU A 8 18.58 10.90 40.57
N ALA A 9 17.70 10.61 39.63
CA ALA A 9 17.20 9.27 39.41
C ALA A 9 18.15 8.52 38.46
N SER A 10 18.80 7.49 38.99
CA SER A 10 19.64 6.57 38.23
C SER A 10 18.79 5.58 37.43
N LEU A 11 18.94 5.55 36.11
CA LEU A 11 18.34 4.56 35.22
C LEU A 11 19.22 3.31 35.12
N PRO A 12 18.67 2.10 35.30
CA PRO A 12 19.41 0.87 35.00
C PRO A 12 19.40 0.59 33.51
N LEU A 13 20.60 0.39 32.98
CA LEU A 13 20.86 -0.03 31.61
C LEU A 13 20.60 -1.54 31.47
N SER A 14 19.45 -1.93 30.89
CA SER A 14 19.17 -3.34 30.64
C SER A 14 19.76 -3.74 29.28
N ALA A 15 20.80 -4.59 29.33
CA ALA A 15 21.41 -5.20 28.16
C ALA A 15 20.52 -6.34 27.65
N LEU A 16 20.00 -6.19 26.41
CA LEU A 16 19.30 -7.23 25.66
C LEU A 16 20.34 -8.08 24.90
N LEU A 17 20.45 -9.34 25.30
CA LEU A 17 21.24 -10.37 24.63
C LEU A 17 20.54 -10.78 23.32
N LEU A 18 21.18 -10.54 22.17
CA LEU A 18 20.77 -11.09 20.88
C LEU A 18 21.11 -12.59 20.83
N SER A 19 20.10 -13.43 20.82
CA SER A 19 20.25 -14.86 20.51
C SER A 19 20.26 -15.02 19.00
N GLY A 20 21.41 -15.36 18.43
CA GLY A 20 21.57 -15.68 17.02
C GLY A 20 20.98 -17.05 16.68
N CYS A 21 20.18 -17.14 15.62
CA CYS A 21 19.81 -18.39 14.97
C CYS A 21 20.90 -18.79 13.97
N ALA A 22 21.52 -19.93 14.25
CA ALA A 22 22.51 -20.57 13.37
C ALA A 22 21.82 -21.18 12.14
N ALA A 23 22.32 -20.84 10.93
CA ALA A 23 21.93 -21.46 9.67
C ALA A 23 22.59 -22.85 9.57
N ALA A 24 21.78 -23.89 9.33
CA ALA A 24 22.25 -25.23 8.95
C ALA A 24 22.52 -25.27 7.45
N ALA A 25 23.79 -25.49 7.09
CA ALA A 25 24.22 -25.79 5.73
C ALA A 25 23.86 -27.24 5.39
N GLY A 26 23.05 -27.47 4.37
CA GLY A 26 22.74 -28.78 3.78
C GLY A 26 23.43 -28.95 2.45
N ALA A 27 24.09 -30.10 2.33
CA ALA A 27 25.14 -30.53 1.40
C ALA A 27 24.76 -30.61 -0.08
N ALA A 28 25.81 -30.46 -0.88
CA ALA A 28 25.89 -30.65 -2.32
C ALA A 28 25.51 -32.08 -2.77
N GLY A 29 24.76 -32.18 -3.87
CA GLY A 29 24.59 -33.38 -4.66
C GLY A 29 24.98 -33.12 -6.13
N GLN A 30 26.20 -33.45 -6.51
CA GLN A 30 26.63 -33.55 -7.92
C GLN A 30 26.15 -34.88 -8.52
N VAL A 31 25.49 -34.83 -9.69
CA VAL A 31 25.35 -35.99 -10.56
C VAL A 31 25.84 -35.59 -11.93
N THR A 32 26.93 -36.28 -12.32
CA THR A 32 27.61 -36.28 -13.60
C THR A 32 26.75 -36.90 -14.71
N GLY A 33 26.96 -36.39 -15.98
CA GLY A 33 26.32 -36.83 -17.20
C GLY A 33 26.68 -38.24 -17.67
N PRO A 34 26.30 -38.65 -18.87
CA PRO A 34 27.07 -38.35 -20.07
C PRO A 34 26.27 -38.09 -21.37
N SER A 35 27.06 -37.66 -22.35
CA SER A 35 26.78 -37.33 -23.75
C SER A 35 26.31 -38.47 -24.64
N SER A 36 25.93 -38.05 -25.88
CA SER A 36 25.84 -38.79 -27.17
C SER A 36 24.40 -39.20 -27.54
N ASP A 37 23.83 -39.01 -28.73
CA ASP A 37 24.42 -38.88 -30.07
C ASP A 37 23.42 -38.24 -31.04
N ALA A 38 23.96 -37.62 -32.07
CA ALA A 38 23.26 -37.08 -33.23
C ALA A 38 22.76 -38.19 -34.16
N VAL A 39 21.54 -38.07 -34.70
CA VAL A 39 21.18 -38.63 -36.01
C VAL A 39 20.27 -37.66 -36.78
N SER A 40 20.81 -37.27 -37.92
CA SER A 40 20.19 -36.54 -39.02
C SER A 40 19.21 -37.42 -39.79
N SER A 41 18.03 -36.92 -40.14
CA SER A 41 17.27 -37.40 -41.30
C SER A 41 16.15 -36.43 -41.65
N THR A 42 16.29 -35.76 -42.76
CA THR A 42 15.24 -35.09 -43.57
C THR A 42 14.92 -36.00 -44.77
N PRO A 43 13.90 -35.76 -45.63
CA PRO A 43 12.52 -35.25 -45.46
C PRO A 43 11.48 -36.19 -46.11
N THR A 44 10.21 -36.00 -45.85
CA THR A 44 9.15 -36.29 -46.89
C THR A 44 7.93 -35.45 -46.64
N ALA A 45 7.49 -34.78 -47.72
CA ALA A 45 6.28 -34.02 -47.82
C ALA A 45 5.05 -34.93 -47.89
N SER A 46 3.93 -34.54 -47.33
CA SER A 46 2.62 -34.49 -47.96
C SER A 46 1.49 -34.13 -47.01
N GLU A 47 0.70 -33.20 -47.47
CA GLU A 47 -0.75 -33.07 -47.42
C GLU A 47 -1.40 -32.31 -46.22
N ALA A 48 -2.13 -31.35 -46.73
CA ALA A 48 -3.04 -30.39 -46.13
C ALA A 48 -4.08 -31.00 -45.18
N HIS A 49 -4.20 -30.41 -44.00
CA HIS A 49 -5.53 -30.19 -43.38
C HIS A 49 -5.60 -28.80 -42.83
N ALA A 50 -6.51 -28.00 -43.37
CA ALA A 50 -6.92 -26.72 -42.87
C ALA A 50 -7.58 -26.89 -41.49
N ALA A 51 -6.97 -26.37 -40.46
CA ALA A 51 -7.62 -26.06 -39.21
C ALA A 51 -7.24 -24.62 -38.83
N GLN A 52 -8.23 -23.76 -38.97
CA GLN A 52 -8.20 -22.39 -38.46
C GLN A 52 -7.98 -22.40 -36.97
N HIS A 53 -6.80 -22.01 -36.52
CA HIS A 53 -6.60 -21.56 -35.17
C HIS A 53 -6.22 -20.09 -35.21
N GLY A 54 -7.14 -19.31 -34.58
CA GLY A 54 -7.20 -17.90 -34.48
C GLY A 54 -5.87 -17.23 -34.18
N GLY A 55 -5.62 -16.18 -34.92
CA GLY A 55 -4.51 -15.30 -34.76
C GLY A 55 -4.49 -14.73 -33.34
N HIS A 56 -3.34 -14.84 -32.71
CA HIS A 56 -2.99 -13.96 -31.62
C HIS A 56 -2.86 -12.55 -32.20
N HIS A 57 -3.97 -11.84 -32.21
CA HIS A 57 -3.95 -10.40 -32.37
C HIS A 57 -3.21 -9.83 -31.17
N GLY A 58 -2.02 -9.32 -31.40
CA GLY A 58 -1.43 -8.30 -30.54
C GLY A 58 -2.42 -7.14 -30.50
N GLY A 59 -3.30 -7.16 -29.50
CA GLY A 59 -4.21 -6.07 -29.23
C GLY A 59 -3.36 -4.90 -28.74
N THR A 60 -3.15 -3.91 -29.61
CA THR A 60 -3.01 -2.55 -29.15
C THR A 60 -4.31 -2.27 -28.40
N SER A 61 -4.21 -2.26 -27.07
CA SER A 61 -5.31 -1.85 -26.20
C SER A 61 -5.61 -0.41 -26.54
N SER A 62 -6.60 -0.21 -27.39
CA SER A 62 -7.30 1.08 -27.50
C SER A 62 -7.81 1.37 -26.09
N PRO A 63 -7.63 2.58 -25.54
CA PRO A 63 -8.25 2.91 -24.26
C PRO A 63 -9.76 2.69 -24.43
N GLY A 64 -10.24 1.60 -23.84
CA GLY A 64 -11.67 1.35 -23.73
C GLY A 64 -12.29 2.48 -22.89
N PRO A 65 -13.61 2.70 -22.99
CA PRO A 65 -14.27 3.64 -22.11
C PRO A 65 -13.90 3.27 -20.67
N SER A 66 -13.45 4.26 -19.90
CA SER A 66 -13.20 4.09 -18.45
C SER A 66 -14.42 3.41 -17.83
N PRO A 67 -14.26 2.38 -17.01
CA PRO A 67 -15.40 1.75 -16.34
C PRO A 67 -16.21 2.84 -15.62
N GLU A 68 -17.55 2.76 -15.73
CA GLU A 68 -18.47 3.77 -15.18
C GLU A 68 -18.47 3.82 -13.62
N GLY A 69 -17.43 3.31 -12.96
CA GLY A 69 -17.32 3.25 -11.50
C GLY A 69 -15.93 2.93 -11.02
N PRO A 70 -15.74 2.92 -9.70
CA PRO A 70 -14.45 2.63 -9.07
C PRO A 70 -14.05 1.17 -9.28
N SER A 71 -12.73 0.92 -9.39
CA SER A 71 -12.17 -0.43 -9.42
C SER A 71 -12.37 -1.15 -8.08
N GLU A 72 -12.21 -2.48 -8.09
CA GLU A 72 -12.25 -3.26 -6.85
C GLU A 72 -11.12 -2.84 -5.89
N ALA A 73 -9.94 -2.50 -6.41
CA ALA A 73 -8.83 -1.98 -5.61
C ALA A 73 -9.19 -0.66 -4.90
N ALA A 74 -9.87 0.26 -5.58
CA ALA A 74 -10.33 1.49 -4.94
C ALA A 74 -11.41 1.22 -3.87
N LYS A 75 -12.36 0.33 -4.13
CA LYS A 75 -13.41 -0.04 -3.16
C LYS A 75 -12.87 -0.68 -1.88
N MET A 76 -11.70 -1.31 -1.93
CA MET A 76 -11.08 -1.94 -0.76
C MET A 76 -10.87 -0.96 0.40
N VAL A 77 -10.74 0.34 0.15
CA VAL A 77 -10.57 1.34 1.22
C VAL A 77 -11.80 1.55 2.09
N CYS A 78 -12.98 1.05 1.67
CA CYS A 78 -14.21 0.99 2.46
C CYS A 78 -14.54 -0.43 2.92
N GLY A 79 -13.67 -1.40 2.63
CA GLY A 79 -13.85 -2.81 2.95
C GLY A 79 -13.57 -3.14 4.42
N ASP A 80 -13.67 -4.44 4.74
CA ASP A 80 -13.54 -4.92 6.12
C ASP A 80 -12.14 -4.71 6.68
N GLN A 81 -11.08 -4.90 5.87
CA GLN A 81 -9.71 -4.84 6.36
C GLN A 81 -9.29 -3.47 6.93
N PRO A 82 -9.54 -2.31 6.26
CA PRO A 82 -9.31 -1.02 6.89
C PRO A 82 -10.20 -0.75 8.10
N LYS A 83 -11.46 -1.24 8.10
CA LYS A 83 -12.39 -1.14 9.24
C LYS A 83 -11.86 -1.88 10.45
N ASP A 84 -11.53 -3.17 10.28
CA ASP A 84 -10.98 -4.02 11.33
C ASP A 84 -9.69 -3.41 11.90
N ARG A 85 -8.84 -2.88 11.00
CA ARG A 85 -7.59 -2.25 11.42
C ARG A 85 -7.84 -0.98 12.23
N LEU A 86 -8.76 -0.13 11.79
CA LEU A 86 -9.15 1.09 12.50
C LEU A 86 -9.77 0.77 13.86
N THR A 87 -10.71 -0.18 13.88
CA THR A 87 -11.36 -0.69 15.10
C THR A 87 -10.33 -1.20 16.09
N SER A 88 -9.34 -1.99 15.62
CA SER A 88 -8.26 -2.51 16.47
C SER A 88 -7.32 -1.44 17.00
N ILE A 89 -6.95 -0.44 16.19
CA ILE A 89 -6.02 0.63 16.62
C ILE A 89 -6.68 1.54 17.67
N LEU A 90 -7.96 1.84 17.48
CA LEU A 90 -8.70 2.77 18.34
C LEU A 90 -9.47 2.10 19.47
N ASP A 91 -9.44 0.75 19.55
CA ASP A 91 -10.18 -0.06 20.53
C ASP A 91 -11.69 0.26 20.51
N LEU A 92 -12.27 0.32 19.30
CA LEU A 92 -13.68 0.64 19.13
C LEU A 92 -14.52 -0.59 19.49
N GLU A 93 -15.68 -0.38 20.15
CA GLU A 93 -16.62 -1.44 20.48
C GLU A 93 -17.37 -2.00 19.26
N GLN A 94 -17.46 -1.22 18.18
CA GLN A 94 -18.15 -1.55 16.93
C GLN A 94 -17.40 -0.92 15.75
N ASP A 95 -17.60 -1.51 14.58
CA ASP A 95 -17.09 -0.94 13.35
C ASP A 95 -17.69 0.44 13.09
N PRO A 96 -16.89 1.41 12.66
CA PRO A 96 -17.37 2.75 12.37
C PRO A 96 -18.34 2.75 11.19
N HIS A 97 -19.34 3.59 11.26
CA HIS A 97 -20.22 3.85 10.12
C HIS A 97 -19.43 4.48 8.98
N THR A 98 -19.64 3.99 7.76
CA THR A 98 -18.95 4.50 6.57
C THR A 98 -19.93 5.04 5.54
N VAL A 99 -19.52 6.10 4.84
CA VAL A 99 -20.21 6.64 3.65
C VAL A 99 -19.19 6.72 2.52
N ASP A 100 -19.56 6.21 1.35
CA ASP A 100 -18.70 6.23 0.18
C ASP A 100 -19.28 7.07 -0.96
N SER A 101 -18.41 7.52 -1.85
CA SER A 101 -18.76 8.25 -3.05
C SER A 101 -17.75 8.01 -4.17
N TRP A 102 -18.22 8.20 -5.41
CA TRP A 102 -17.38 8.16 -6.61
C TRP A 102 -17.61 9.40 -7.46
N ALA A 103 -16.57 10.19 -7.64
CA ALA A 103 -16.61 11.38 -8.49
C ALA A 103 -15.22 11.67 -9.08
N ASP A 104 -15.15 12.14 -10.30
CA ASP A 104 -13.90 12.56 -10.98
C ASP A 104 -12.78 11.51 -10.89
N SER A 105 -13.11 10.24 -11.10
CA SER A 105 -12.18 9.10 -10.94
C SER A 105 -11.53 9.03 -9.56
N THR A 106 -12.24 9.45 -8.53
CA THR A 106 -11.82 9.36 -7.12
C THR A 106 -12.91 8.63 -6.34
N PHE A 107 -12.54 7.53 -5.71
CA PHE A 107 -13.36 6.85 -4.73
C PHE A 107 -12.98 7.35 -3.35
N THR A 108 -13.97 7.78 -2.59
CA THR A 108 -13.80 8.30 -1.24
C THR A 108 -14.62 7.50 -0.26
N CYS A 109 -14.04 7.12 0.86
CA CYS A 109 -14.68 6.49 1.99
C CYS A 109 -14.48 7.33 3.24
N ILE A 110 -15.56 7.76 3.87
CA ILE A 110 -15.55 8.53 5.11
C ILE A 110 -15.96 7.61 6.26
N TYR A 111 -15.10 7.49 7.26
CA TYR A 111 -15.32 6.77 8.49
C TYR A 111 -15.75 7.77 9.57
N HIS A 112 -16.96 7.61 10.08
CA HIS A 112 -17.49 8.44 11.15
C HIS A 112 -17.10 7.88 12.50
N LEU A 113 -16.30 8.65 13.25
CA LEU A 113 -15.86 8.34 14.60
C LEU A 113 -16.47 9.35 15.57
N ASP A 114 -16.47 9.04 16.86
CA ASP A 114 -17.03 9.95 17.88
C ASP A 114 -16.28 11.28 17.97
N GLU A 115 -14.97 11.27 17.68
CA GLU A 115 -14.09 12.43 17.77
C GLU A 115 -13.93 13.20 16.46
N GLY A 116 -14.53 12.77 15.36
CA GLY A 116 -14.43 13.39 14.05
C GLY A 116 -14.54 12.38 12.90
N ALA A 117 -14.09 12.77 11.71
CA ALA A 117 -14.09 11.93 10.54
C ALA A 117 -12.68 11.56 10.10
N LEU A 118 -12.52 10.33 9.61
CA LEU A 118 -11.35 9.90 8.87
C LEU A 118 -11.76 9.70 7.41
N GLU A 119 -11.08 10.34 6.48
CA GLU A 119 -11.33 10.17 5.06
C GLU A 119 -10.22 9.34 4.41
N ILE A 120 -10.61 8.35 3.61
CA ILE A 120 -9.68 7.59 2.77
C ILE A 120 -10.13 7.74 1.32
N SER A 121 -9.27 8.24 0.46
CA SER A 121 -9.58 8.43 -0.95
C SER A 121 -8.54 7.78 -1.86
N VAL A 122 -9.02 7.28 -3.01
CA VAL A 122 -8.21 6.69 -4.07
C VAL A 122 -8.54 7.37 -5.38
N LYS A 123 -7.59 8.14 -5.89
CA LYS A 123 -7.62 8.65 -7.25
C LYS A 123 -7.14 7.59 -8.22
N GLU A 124 -7.96 7.26 -9.20
CA GLU A 124 -7.58 6.39 -10.32
C GLU A 124 -7.14 7.25 -11.50
N ALA A 125 -5.91 7.08 -11.94
CA ALA A 125 -5.39 7.74 -13.12
C ALA A 125 -5.37 6.77 -14.31
N PRO A 126 -5.36 7.26 -15.55
CA PRO A 126 -5.27 6.40 -16.75
C PRO A 126 -3.99 5.57 -16.82
N ASP A 127 -2.92 6.05 -16.21
CA ASP A 127 -1.60 5.42 -16.16
C ASP A 127 -0.76 5.96 -14.99
N GLU A 128 0.37 5.30 -14.72
CA GLU A 128 1.30 5.66 -13.66
C GLU A 128 1.86 7.09 -13.79
N ALA A 129 2.19 7.53 -15.01
CA ALA A 129 2.73 8.87 -15.23
C ALA A 129 1.72 9.97 -14.89
N LYS A 130 0.43 9.71 -15.15
CA LYS A 130 -0.67 10.61 -14.77
C LYS A 130 -0.93 10.58 -13.26
N ALA A 131 -0.82 9.40 -12.64
CA ALA A 131 -0.91 9.28 -11.18
C ALA A 131 0.21 10.07 -10.50
N LEU A 132 1.45 9.93 -10.97
CA LEU A 132 2.59 10.70 -10.45
C LEU A 132 2.41 12.21 -10.66
N THR A 133 1.94 12.64 -11.82
CA THR A 133 1.65 14.07 -12.07
C THR A 133 0.59 14.61 -11.10
N TYR A 134 -0.44 13.82 -10.79
CA TYR A 134 -1.48 14.18 -9.83
C TYR A 134 -0.92 14.23 -8.40
N PHE A 135 -0.12 13.23 -8.01
CA PHE A 135 0.57 13.18 -6.72
C PHE A 135 1.47 14.41 -6.50
N ASP A 136 2.32 14.74 -7.50
CA ASP A 136 3.21 15.91 -7.42
C ASP A 136 2.43 17.22 -7.27
N ALA A 137 1.30 17.35 -7.99
CA ALA A 137 0.44 18.52 -7.88
C ALA A 137 -0.22 18.63 -6.49
N MET A 138 -0.68 17.50 -5.92
CA MET A 138 -1.21 17.46 -4.56
C MET A 138 -0.14 17.85 -3.54
N GLN A 139 1.07 17.28 -3.65
CA GLN A 139 2.18 17.59 -2.74
C GLN A 139 2.56 19.08 -2.80
N ALA A 140 2.60 19.66 -3.99
CA ALA A 140 2.92 21.07 -4.17
C ALA A 140 1.89 22.03 -3.57
N LEU A 141 0.63 21.61 -3.46
CA LEU A 141 -0.47 22.38 -2.89
C LEU A 141 -0.67 22.12 -1.39
N ALA A 142 -0.17 21.00 -0.90
CA ALA A 142 -0.33 20.61 0.50
C ALA A 142 0.51 21.52 1.42
N LYS A 143 -0.11 21.92 2.52
CA LYS A 143 0.57 22.74 3.53
C LYS A 143 1.51 21.86 4.36
N ASP A 144 2.75 22.31 4.50
CA ASP A 144 3.77 21.64 5.32
C ASP A 144 3.97 20.16 4.93
N ALA A 145 3.90 19.85 3.62
CA ALA A 145 4.16 18.52 3.11
C ALA A 145 5.61 18.12 3.32
N ALA A 146 5.83 16.98 3.97
CA ALA A 146 7.14 16.38 4.20
C ALA A 146 7.22 15.01 3.53
N PRO A 147 8.27 14.72 2.72
CA PRO A 147 8.43 13.40 2.11
C PRO A 147 8.54 12.30 3.18
N ILE A 148 7.89 11.17 2.96
CA ILE A 148 8.13 9.95 3.71
C ILE A 148 9.27 9.23 3.00
N GLU A 149 10.41 9.03 3.67
CA GLU A 149 11.65 8.54 3.06
C GLU A 149 12.09 7.17 3.62
N GLY A 150 13.03 6.55 2.92
CA GLY A 150 13.65 5.29 3.33
C GLY A 150 12.66 4.13 3.30
N LEU A 151 12.77 3.19 4.25
CA LEU A 151 11.89 2.02 4.31
C LEU A 151 10.43 2.37 4.62
N ALA A 152 10.18 3.55 5.19
CA ALA A 152 8.83 3.99 5.56
C ALA A 152 7.96 4.33 4.33
N ASN A 153 8.55 4.65 3.18
CA ASN A 153 7.78 4.89 1.96
C ASN A 153 7.43 3.61 1.17
N LEU A 154 7.86 2.44 1.63
CA LEU A 154 7.61 1.13 0.99
C LEU A 154 8.10 1.04 -0.47
N GLY A 155 8.99 1.93 -0.89
CA GLY A 155 9.48 2.04 -2.28
C GLY A 155 8.59 2.87 -3.21
N PHE A 156 7.55 3.53 -2.68
CA PHE A 156 6.64 4.39 -3.44
C PHE A 156 6.90 5.87 -3.17
N PRO A 157 6.59 6.78 -4.11
CA PRO A 157 6.45 8.20 -3.79
C PRO A 157 5.44 8.39 -2.67
N ALA A 158 5.85 9.11 -1.60
CA ALA A 158 5.00 9.30 -0.44
C ALA A 158 5.33 10.60 0.29
N TYR A 159 4.31 11.24 0.86
CA TYR A 159 4.47 12.38 1.75
C TYR A 159 3.42 12.37 2.86
N GLU A 160 3.68 13.09 3.92
CA GLU A 160 2.73 13.38 4.98
C GLU A 160 2.59 14.89 5.17
N THR A 161 1.50 15.31 5.80
CA THR A 161 1.27 16.71 6.17
C THR A 161 1.24 16.87 7.68
N ALA A 162 1.55 18.06 8.19
CA ALA A 162 1.56 18.31 9.63
C ALA A 162 0.17 18.19 10.29
N ASP A 163 -0.90 18.29 9.51
CA ASP A 163 -2.29 18.19 9.97
C ASP A 163 -2.85 16.76 9.96
N GLY A 164 -2.07 15.76 9.54
CA GLY A 164 -2.42 14.36 9.73
C GLY A 164 -2.86 13.62 8.47
N SER A 165 -2.46 14.06 7.29
CA SER A 165 -2.65 13.28 6.06
C SER A 165 -1.40 12.49 5.68
N ALA A 166 -1.58 11.31 5.11
CA ALA A 166 -0.53 10.51 4.45
C ALA A 166 -0.97 10.20 3.02
N VAL A 167 -0.09 10.42 2.06
CA VAL A 167 -0.37 10.23 0.63
C VAL A 167 0.71 9.35 0.00
N PHE A 168 0.28 8.36 -0.78
CA PHE A 168 1.14 7.42 -1.50
C PHE A 168 0.70 7.32 -2.95
N GLN A 169 1.66 7.28 -3.87
CA GLN A 169 1.38 6.92 -5.27
C GLN A 169 1.88 5.49 -5.52
N LYS A 170 1.01 4.63 -6.04
CA LYS A 170 1.35 3.27 -6.45
C LYS A 170 0.67 2.93 -7.77
N ASP A 171 1.46 2.56 -8.78
CA ASP A 171 0.98 2.26 -10.13
C ASP A 171 0.12 3.42 -10.69
N SER A 172 -1.12 3.17 -11.10
CA SER A 172 -2.06 4.20 -11.57
C SER A 172 -2.90 4.82 -10.46
N PHE A 173 -2.62 4.54 -9.19
CA PHE A 173 -3.40 5.01 -8.05
C PHE A 173 -2.66 6.05 -7.22
N VAL A 174 -3.41 7.01 -6.66
CA VAL A 174 -2.96 7.85 -5.56
C VAL A 174 -3.89 7.65 -4.38
N LEU A 175 -3.35 7.06 -3.31
CA LEU A 175 -4.02 6.84 -2.03
C LEU A 175 -3.77 8.05 -1.13
N GLN A 176 -4.82 8.60 -0.55
CA GLN A 176 -4.74 9.57 0.55
C GLN A 176 -5.53 9.04 1.75
N VAL A 177 -4.92 9.08 2.91
CA VAL A 177 -5.59 8.90 4.21
C VAL A 177 -5.50 10.23 4.94
N ASP A 178 -6.65 10.85 5.18
CA ASP A 178 -6.77 12.16 5.80
C ASP A 178 -7.42 12.03 7.19
N ALA A 179 -6.62 12.26 8.22
CA ALA A 179 -7.03 12.27 9.62
C ALA A 179 -7.05 13.69 10.21
N SER A 180 -7.05 14.73 9.36
CA SER A 180 -6.94 16.14 9.80
C SER A 180 -8.12 16.62 10.64
N ASP A 181 -9.31 16.02 10.46
CA ASP A 181 -10.52 16.31 11.24
C ASP A 181 -10.50 15.62 12.64
N LEU A 182 -9.53 14.75 12.91
CA LEU A 182 -9.37 14.09 14.18
C LEU A 182 -8.51 14.92 15.15
N PRO A 183 -8.62 14.69 16.46
CA PRO A 183 -7.70 15.24 17.45
C PRO A 183 -6.23 14.90 17.14
N ALA A 184 -5.29 15.69 17.64
CA ALA A 184 -3.87 15.44 17.42
C ALA A 184 -3.41 14.06 17.90
N THR A 185 -4.09 13.50 18.92
CA THR A 185 -3.95 12.13 19.40
C THR A 185 -5.32 11.54 19.66
N ILE A 186 -5.50 10.25 19.37
CA ILE A 186 -6.78 9.55 19.46
C ILE A 186 -6.59 8.11 20.00
N GLY A 187 -7.66 7.55 20.53
CA GLY A 187 -7.69 6.18 21.07
C GLY A 187 -6.96 6.02 22.42
N PRO A 188 -7.03 4.83 23.02
CA PRO A 188 -6.51 4.56 24.37
C PRO A 188 -4.99 4.72 24.46
N ASP A 189 -4.27 4.42 23.38
CA ASP A 189 -2.82 4.53 23.29
C ASP A 189 -2.33 5.92 22.89
N ALA A 190 -3.24 6.90 22.76
CA ALA A 190 -2.96 8.27 22.33
C ALA A 190 -2.13 8.31 21.02
N ILE A 191 -2.49 7.48 20.04
CA ILE A 191 -1.82 7.47 18.74
C ILE A 191 -1.99 8.84 18.06
N THR A 192 -0.93 9.36 17.45
CA THR A 192 -1.03 10.59 16.67
C THR A 192 -1.81 10.34 15.38
N ARG A 193 -2.58 11.35 14.92
CA ARG A 193 -3.31 11.26 13.66
C ARG A 193 -2.41 10.97 12.46
N ASN A 194 -1.16 11.46 12.44
CA ASN A 194 -0.16 11.10 11.43
C ASN A 194 0.18 9.61 11.46
N ALA A 195 0.45 9.06 12.66
CA ALA A 195 0.74 7.64 12.80
C ALA A 195 -0.46 6.76 12.43
N LEU A 196 -1.69 7.21 12.73
CA LEU A 196 -2.92 6.54 12.31
C LEU A 196 -3.05 6.53 10.79
N ALA A 197 -2.92 7.70 10.15
CA ALA A 197 -2.98 7.83 8.69
C ALA A 197 -1.93 6.96 8.00
N TYR A 198 -0.70 6.96 8.48
CA TYR A 198 0.38 6.10 7.98
C TYR A 198 0.08 4.61 8.13
N GLN A 199 -0.38 4.15 9.31
CA GLN A 199 -0.68 2.74 9.54
C GLN A 199 -1.81 2.23 8.64
N LEU A 200 -2.85 3.03 8.44
CA LEU A 200 -3.94 2.67 7.52
C LEU A 200 -3.48 2.64 6.07
N SER A 201 -2.69 3.63 5.65
CA SER A 201 -2.10 3.65 4.30
C SER A 201 -1.29 2.38 4.02
N THR A 202 -0.40 1.99 4.94
CA THR A 202 0.42 0.78 4.78
C THR A 202 -0.40 -0.50 4.78
N THR A 203 -1.50 -0.56 5.55
CA THR A 203 -2.43 -1.68 5.52
C THR A 203 -3.09 -1.82 4.15
N ILE A 204 -3.60 -0.72 3.58
CA ILE A 204 -4.24 -0.70 2.26
C ILE A 204 -3.25 -1.08 1.16
N LEU A 205 -2.04 -0.51 1.18
CA LEU A 205 -1.00 -0.80 0.20
C LEU A 205 -0.56 -2.28 0.23
N ALA A 206 -0.52 -2.90 1.40
CA ALA A 206 -0.25 -4.34 1.53
C ALA A 206 -1.34 -5.17 0.85
N CYS A 207 -2.63 -4.81 1.00
CA CYS A 207 -3.72 -5.48 0.31
C CYS A 207 -3.61 -5.40 -1.20
N TRP A 208 -3.22 -4.25 -1.74
CA TRP A 208 -3.04 -4.07 -3.18
C TRP A 208 -1.87 -4.87 -3.75
N VAL A 209 -0.93 -5.30 -2.93
CA VAL A 209 0.14 -6.23 -3.33
C VAL A 209 -0.36 -7.67 -3.38
N GLU A 210 -1.24 -8.04 -2.45
CA GLU A 210 -1.79 -9.40 -2.36
C GLU A 210 -2.91 -9.67 -3.38
N HIS A 211 -3.59 -8.61 -3.82
CA HIS A 211 -4.74 -8.66 -4.76
C HIS A 211 -4.54 -7.67 -5.91
N PRO A 212 -3.56 -7.92 -6.82
CA PRO A 212 -3.23 -7.02 -7.92
C PRO A 212 -4.32 -6.98 -9.01
#